data_59c31eaee51b58bd5d110486aca31c00
#
_entry.id   59c31eaee51b58bd5d110486aca31c00
#
_cell.length_a   1.000
_cell.length_b   1.000
_cell.length_c   1.000
_cell.angle_alpha   90.00
_cell.angle_beta   90.00
_cell.angle_gamma   90.00
#
_symmetry.space_group_name_H-M   'P 1'
#
loop_
_entity.id
_entity.type
_entity.pdbx_description
1 polymer ?
#
loop_
_entity_poly.entity_id
_entity_poly.type
_entity_poly.pdbx_seq_one_letter_code
_entity_poly.pdbx_strand_id
1 'polypeptide(L)'
;MAFPYPQLVLFGDSLLQHSAETLDGFSLQSALQTRCLRRLDVINRGFSGWNTANAIKFIDQIFPKPSDASPRIKFLVVLLGANDAVIPLPTTTQHVPLEQYKKNLDAIVNHPHILAHDPKILLVTPPPVDEIRLKELNLAEGHPCAVRTSAISASYSETARQVARDNPHVVSIDLWTAIMDKAIALTPDEYTEGGPLLGTPDNGNRGGLATLLPDGLHMNGDAYRVLYGLLKPHIGEEWVSLPVEDRTGYLFPDWRELAG
;
A
#
# COMPACT_ATOMS: atom_id res chain seq x y z
N MET A 1 -4.82 8.63 33.79
CA MET A 1 -3.97 8.28 32.63
C MET A 1 -4.75 8.58 31.35
N ALA A 2 -4.10 9.09 30.29
CA ALA A 2 -4.76 9.27 29.01
C ALA A 2 -5.12 7.89 28.44
N PHE A 3 -6.29 7.74 27.84
CA PHE A 3 -6.70 6.53 27.16
C PHE A 3 -6.11 6.56 25.73
N PRO A 4 -5.18 5.67 25.36
CA PRO A 4 -4.58 5.70 24.04
C PRO A 4 -5.58 5.20 22.99
N TYR A 5 -5.80 5.99 21.94
CA TYR A 5 -6.59 5.53 20.79
C TYR A 5 -5.87 4.36 20.10
N PRO A 6 -6.59 3.28 19.76
CA PRO A 6 -6.01 2.23 18.94
C PRO A 6 -5.70 2.77 17.54
N GLN A 7 -4.83 2.10 16.82
CA GLN A 7 -4.24 2.61 15.58
C GLN A 7 -4.53 1.73 14.38
N LEU A 8 -4.74 2.38 13.23
CA LEU A 8 -4.51 1.85 11.90
C LEU A 8 -3.16 2.40 11.43
N VAL A 9 -2.20 1.52 11.17
CA VAL A 9 -0.86 1.92 10.70
C VAL A 9 -0.70 1.61 9.22
N LEU A 10 -0.29 2.62 8.43
CA LEU A 10 0.12 2.49 7.05
C LEU A 10 1.65 2.36 7.02
N PHE A 11 2.18 1.19 6.70
CA PHE A 11 3.62 0.90 6.70
C PHE A 11 4.11 0.55 5.31
N GLY A 12 5.05 1.34 4.77
CA GLY A 12 5.53 1.13 3.42
C GLY A 12 6.58 2.13 2.96
N ASP A 13 6.65 2.31 1.66
CA ASP A 13 7.55 3.23 0.97
C ASP A 13 6.87 4.55 0.58
N SER A 14 7.34 5.20 -0.52
CA SER A 14 6.75 6.43 -1.04
C SER A 14 5.28 6.28 -1.39
N LEU A 15 4.83 5.11 -1.81
CA LEU A 15 3.42 4.87 -2.18
C LEU A 15 2.47 5.04 -0.99
N LEU A 16 2.94 4.77 0.23
CA LEU A 16 2.17 5.09 1.44
C LEU A 16 2.53 6.45 2.03
N GLN A 17 3.78 6.92 1.92
CA GLN A 17 4.15 8.27 2.36
C GLN A 17 3.29 9.33 1.67
N HIS A 18 3.18 9.28 0.33
CA HIS A 18 2.39 10.23 -0.46
C HIS A 18 0.87 10.08 -0.31
N SER A 19 0.41 9.00 0.34
CA SER A 19 -1.03 8.82 0.62
C SER A 19 -1.63 9.91 1.53
N ALA A 20 -0.77 10.67 2.21
CA ALA A 20 -1.15 11.84 3.02
C ALA A 20 -1.43 13.10 2.18
N GLU A 21 -0.89 13.15 0.97
CA GLU A 21 -1.06 14.28 0.07
C GLU A 21 -2.45 14.29 -0.56
N THR A 22 -2.93 15.48 -0.88
CA THR A 22 -4.17 15.62 -1.65
C THR A 22 -3.83 15.68 -3.13
N LEU A 23 -4.06 14.58 -3.83
CA LEU A 23 -3.82 14.44 -5.27
C LEU A 23 -5.18 14.30 -5.98
N ASP A 24 -5.43 15.09 -7.00
CA ASP A 24 -6.69 15.12 -7.75
C ASP A 24 -7.94 15.16 -6.83
N GLY A 25 -7.86 15.96 -5.77
CA GLY A 25 -8.94 16.15 -4.80
C GLY A 25 -9.16 14.94 -3.86
N PHE A 26 -8.18 14.03 -3.72
CA PHE A 26 -8.27 12.87 -2.83
C PHE A 26 -6.99 12.63 -2.05
N SER A 27 -7.13 12.28 -0.77
CA SER A 27 -6.05 11.78 0.09
C SER A 27 -6.52 10.48 0.74
N LEU A 28 -5.77 9.39 0.52
CA LEU A 28 -6.07 8.09 1.12
C LEU A 28 -6.06 8.17 2.65
N GLN A 29 -5.04 8.82 3.23
CA GLN A 29 -4.92 8.94 4.68
C GLN A 29 -6.11 9.70 5.27
N SER A 30 -6.54 10.81 4.65
CA SER A 30 -7.70 11.58 5.10
C SER A 30 -9.00 10.78 4.97
N ALA A 31 -9.18 10.01 3.89
CA ALA A 31 -10.34 9.16 3.71
C ALA A 31 -10.41 8.03 4.76
N LEU A 32 -9.27 7.41 5.07
CA LEU A 32 -9.18 6.41 6.15
C LEU A 32 -9.41 7.04 7.53
N GLN A 33 -8.86 8.24 7.80
CA GLN A 33 -9.09 8.94 9.07
C GLN A 33 -10.58 9.29 9.23
N THR A 34 -11.23 9.75 8.16
CA THR A 34 -12.68 10.01 8.16
C THR A 34 -13.46 8.73 8.46
N ARG A 35 -13.06 7.60 7.85
CA ARG A 35 -13.65 6.28 8.10
C ARG A 35 -13.52 5.83 9.54
N CYS A 36 -12.36 6.14 10.16
CA CYS A 36 -12.01 5.72 11.53
C CYS A 36 -12.31 6.78 12.60
N LEU A 37 -13.00 7.87 12.23
CA LEU A 37 -13.23 9.02 13.11
C LEU A 37 -13.79 8.57 14.48
N ARG A 38 -13.15 9.03 15.57
CA ARG A 38 -13.47 8.70 16.96
C ARG A 38 -13.32 7.22 17.36
N ARG A 39 -12.78 6.38 16.46
CA ARG A 39 -12.57 4.93 16.67
C ARG A 39 -11.10 4.56 16.67
N LEU A 40 -10.34 5.09 15.73
CA LEU A 40 -8.91 4.82 15.53
C LEU A 40 -8.17 6.06 15.07
N ASP A 41 -6.89 6.14 15.42
CA ASP A 41 -5.95 7.06 14.78
C ASP A 41 -5.33 6.39 13.56
N VAL A 42 -5.21 7.14 12.44
CA VAL A 42 -4.52 6.67 11.23
C VAL A 42 -3.10 7.22 11.23
N ILE A 43 -2.13 6.33 11.36
CA ILE A 43 -0.71 6.66 11.47
C ILE A 43 0.01 6.29 10.19
N ASN A 44 0.61 7.27 9.52
CA ASN A 44 1.44 7.03 8.34
C ASN A 44 2.89 6.73 8.76
N ARG A 45 3.39 5.59 8.31
CA ARG A 45 4.77 5.11 8.39
C ARG A 45 5.24 4.70 6.99
N GLY A 46 4.98 5.56 6.00
CA GLY A 46 5.56 5.50 4.67
C GLY A 46 6.93 6.16 4.69
N PHE A 47 7.93 5.48 4.11
CA PHE A 47 9.32 5.92 4.04
C PHE A 47 9.77 5.90 2.59
N SER A 48 9.77 7.06 1.93
CA SER A 48 10.13 7.17 0.52
C SER A 48 11.48 6.53 0.22
N GLY A 49 11.54 5.74 -0.85
CA GLY A 49 12.75 5.05 -1.28
C GLY A 49 13.09 3.76 -0.52
N TRP A 50 12.35 3.42 0.54
CA TRP A 50 12.62 2.20 1.30
C TRP A 50 12.22 0.94 0.54
N ASN A 51 13.02 -0.11 0.74
CA ASN A 51 12.75 -1.48 0.36
C ASN A 51 12.52 -2.36 1.61
N THR A 52 12.24 -3.64 1.43
CA THR A 52 11.99 -4.56 2.55
C THR A 52 13.21 -4.77 3.44
N ALA A 53 14.43 -4.65 2.93
CA ALA A 53 15.64 -4.76 3.75
C ALA A 53 15.78 -3.56 4.71
N ASN A 54 15.43 -2.34 4.26
CA ASN A 54 15.35 -1.18 5.13
C ASN A 54 14.28 -1.36 6.20
N ALA A 55 13.11 -1.86 5.80
CA ALA A 55 12.01 -2.14 6.73
C ALA A 55 12.42 -3.09 7.85
N ILE A 56 13.02 -4.23 7.53
CA ILE A 56 13.52 -5.21 8.52
C ILE A 56 14.56 -4.58 9.45
N LYS A 57 15.48 -3.78 8.92
CA LYS A 57 16.55 -3.17 9.71
C LYS A 57 16.00 -2.27 10.85
N PHE A 58 14.88 -1.62 10.64
CA PHE A 58 14.33 -0.63 11.58
C PHE A 58 13.00 -1.07 12.22
N ILE A 59 12.53 -2.29 11.96
CA ILE A 59 11.19 -2.74 12.36
C ILE A 59 10.96 -2.68 13.88
N ASP A 60 11.94 -3.01 14.70
CA ASP A 60 11.85 -2.93 16.17
C ASP A 60 11.67 -1.50 16.69
N GLN A 61 12.20 -0.51 15.94
CA GLN A 61 12.09 0.90 16.31
C GLN A 61 10.75 1.50 15.84
N ILE A 62 10.21 0.98 14.73
CA ILE A 62 8.92 1.41 14.15
C ILE A 62 7.76 0.80 14.91
N PHE A 63 7.89 -0.47 15.33
CA PHE A 63 6.88 -1.24 16.02
C PHE A 63 7.38 -1.68 17.40
N PRO A 64 7.28 -0.81 18.42
CA PRO A 64 7.61 -1.20 19.80
C PRO A 64 6.60 -2.24 20.31
N LYS A 65 7.04 -3.10 21.23
CA LYS A 65 6.11 -4.01 21.91
C LYS A 65 4.98 -3.24 22.59
N PRO A 66 3.74 -3.74 22.54
CA PRO A 66 2.63 -3.08 23.20
C PRO A 66 2.83 -3.07 24.72
N SER A 67 2.38 -1.98 25.35
CA SER A 67 2.30 -1.81 26.80
C SER A 67 0.93 -1.26 27.18
N ASP A 68 0.61 -1.24 28.48
CA ASP A 68 -0.66 -0.68 28.97
C ASP A 68 -0.77 0.83 28.71
N ALA A 69 0.35 1.51 28.52
CA ALA A 69 0.41 2.95 28.27
C ALA A 69 0.54 3.30 26.77
N SER A 70 0.70 2.32 25.89
CA SER A 70 0.88 2.53 24.46
C SER A 70 -0.38 2.18 23.65
N PRO A 71 -0.63 2.88 22.52
CA PRO A 71 -1.69 2.49 21.59
C PRO A 71 -1.52 1.06 21.09
N ARG A 72 -2.62 0.34 20.94
CA ARG A 72 -2.66 -0.95 20.24
C ARG A 72 -2.83 -0.72 18.75
N ILE A 73 -2.08 -1.44 17.95
CA ILE A 73 -2.30 -1.48 16.50
C ILE A 73 -3.42 -2.48 16.24
N LYS A 74 -4.54 -2.00 15.67
CA LYS A 74 -5.70 -2.83 15.31
C LYS A 74 -5.66 -3.27 13.85
N PHE A 75 -5.14 -2.40 12.99
CA PHE A 75 -4.98 -2.68 11.57
C PHE A 75 -3.58 -2.27 11.13
N LEU A 76 -2.92 -3.13 10.38
CA LEU A 76 -1.64 -2.86 9.77
C LEU A 76 -1.75 -3.07 8.26
N VAL A 77 -1.58 -1.99 7.51
CA VAL A 77 -1.46 -2.04 6.04
C VAL A 77 0.02 -2.06 5.69
N VAL A 78 0.47 -3.08 4.98
CA VAL A 78 1.86 -3.20 4.51
C VAL A 78 1.88 -3.09 3.00
N LEU A 79 2.63 -2.12 2.45
CA LEU A 79 2.85 -1.94 1.01
C LEU A 79 4.33 -1.62 0.79
N LEU A 80 5.08 -2.63 0.40
CA LEU A 80 6.50 -2.61 0.04
C LEU A 80 6.73 -3.49 -1.19
N GLY A 81 7.78 -3.21 -1.94
CA GLY A 81 8.18 -4.03 -3.09
C GLY A 81 8.46 -3.22 -4.35
N ALA A 82 7.92 -2.01 -4.48
CA ALA A 82 8.16 -1.16 -5.64
C ALA A 82 9.65 -0.77 -5.78
N ASN A 83 10.37 -0.62 -4.67
CA ASN A 83 11.80 -0.37 -4.66
C ASN A 83 12.64 -1.65 -4.69
N ASP A 84 12.16 -2.73 -4.08
CA ASP A 84 12.77 -4.05 -4.17
C ASP A 84 12.85 -4.53 -5.62
N ALA A 85 11.83 -4.23 -6.43
CA ALA A 85 11.71 -4.59 -7.84
C ALA A 85 12.61 -3.79 -8.80
N VAL A 86 13.49 -2.93 -8.29
CA VAL A 86 14.48 -2.23 -9.10
C VAL A 86 15.48 -3.22 -9.70
N ILE A 87 15.83 -3.05 -10.97
CA ILE A 87 16.86 -3.86 -11.64
C ILE A 87 18.23 -3.58 -11.02
N PRO A 88 19.04 -4.59 -10.71
CA PRO A 88 20.39 -4.39 -10.15
C PRO A 88 21.35 -3.88 -11.24
N LEU A 89 21.50 -2.57 -11.29
CA LEU A 89 22.41 -1.88 -12.20
C LEU A 89 23.50 -1.16 -11.37
N PRO A 90 24.65 -0.80 -11.96
CA PRO A 90 25.65 0.03 -11.29
C PRO A 90 25.11 1.38 -10.80
N THR A 91 24.02 1.83 -11.41
CA THR A 91 23.35 3.10 -11.11
C THR A 91 22.17 2.98 -10.13
N THR A 92 21.89 1.77 -9.61
CA THR A 92 20.76 1.51 -8.70
C THR A 92 21.25 0.90 -7.39
N THR A 93 20.54 1.19 -6.28
CA THR A 93 20.95 0.72 -4.93
C THR A 93 19.80 0.08 -4.14
N GLN A 94 18.57 0.07 -4.71
CA GLN A 94 17.36 -0.33 -3.96
C GLN A 94 16.99 -1.80 -4.14
N HIS A 95 17.57 -2.48 -5.13
CA HIS A 95 17.23 -3.87 -5.46
C HIS A 95 17.34 -4.80 -4.27
N VAL A 96 16.29 -5.61 -4.07
CA VAL A 96 16.30 -6.77 -3.16
C VAL A 96 15.90 -7.99 -3.99
N PRO A 97 16.73 -9.05 -4.07
CA PRO A 97 16.40 -10.24 -4.83
C PRO A 97 15.05 -10.85 -4.39
N LEU A 98 14.30 -11.41 -5.35
CA LEU A 98 12.92 -11.86 -5.15
C LEU A 98 12.78 -12.84 -3.96
N GLU A 99 13.70 -13.80 -3.83
CA GLU A 99 13.73 -14.74 -2.71
C GLU A 99 13.97 -14.06 -1.36
N GLN A 100 14.81 -13.00 -1.35
CA GLN A 100 15.04 -12.23 -0.13
C GLN A 100 13.84 -11.32 0.19
N TYR A 101 13.19 -10.75 -0.83
CA TYR A 101 11.95 -10.01 -0.69
C TYR A 101 10.86 -10.87 -0.03
N LYS A 102 10.67 -12.12 -0.52
CA LYS A 102 9.73 -13.08 0.10
C LYS A 102 10.04 -13.29 1.58
N LYS A 103 11.30 -13.58 1.93
CA LYS A 103 11.74 -13.77 3.32
C LYS A 103 11.51 -12.52 4.17
N ASN A 104 11.80 -11.35 3.62
CA ASN A 104 11.62 -10.09 4.35
C ASN A 104 10.14 -9.80 4.61
N LEU A 105 9.26 -9.98 3.61
CA LEU A 105 7.81 -9.81 3.82
C LEU A 105 7.27 -10.81 4.85
N ASP A 106 7.67 -12.08 4.74
CA ASP A 106 7.29 -13.10 5.71
C ASP A 106 7.74 -12.72 7.13
N ALA A 107 8.99 -12.25 7.29
CA ALA A 107 9.50 -11.78 8.56
C ALA A 107 8.76 -10.54 9.10
N ILE A 108 8.30 -9.63 8.22
CA ILE A 108 7.52 -8.46 8.62
C ILE A 108 6.16 -8.89 9.16
N VAL A 109 5.41 -9.71 8.42
CA VAL A 109 4.04 -10.09 8.82
C VAL A 109 4.03 -11.05 10.02
N ASN A 110 5.12 -11.73 10.30
CA ASN A 110 5.31 -12.61 11.45
C ASN A 110 6.16 -11.97 12.57
N HIS A 111 6.45 -10.67 12.49
CA HIS A 111 7.34 -10.03 13.46
C HIS A 111 6.73 -10.07 14.87
N PRO A 112 7.49 -10.53 15.90
CA PRO A 112 6.96 -10.71 17.26
C PRO A 112 6.36 -9.45 17.88
N HIS A 113 6.94 -8.28 17.60
CA HIS A 113 6.41 -7.01 18.10
C HIS A 113 5.06 -6.66 17.43
N ILE A 114 4.92 -6.94 16.13
CA ILE A 114 3.68 -6.72 15.38
C ILE A 114 2.60 -7.67 15.88
N LEU A 115 2.90 -8.97 15.94
CA LEU A 115 1.96 -9.99 16.39
C LEU A 115 1.52 -9.78 17.84
N ALA A 116 2.36 -9.19 18.70
CA ALA A 116 2.00 -8.87 20.08
C ALA A 116 0.89 -7.81 20.20
N HIS A 117 0.63 -7.01 19.13
CA HIS A 117 -0.52 -6.11 19.06
C HIS A 117 -1.81 -6.81 18.67
N ASP A 118 -1.73 -8.02 18.07
CA ASP A 118 -2.84 -8.78 17.50
C ASP A 118 -3.61 -7.97 16.43
N PRO A 119 -2.93 -7.43 15.39
CA PRO A 119 -3.56 -6.61 14.38
C PRO A 119 -4.16 -7.48 13.26
N LYS A 120 -5.21 -6.98 12.61
CA LYS A 120 -5.55 -7.47 11.26
C LYS A 120 -4.53 -6.92 10.27
N ILE A 121 -3.75 -7.80 9.66
CA ILE A 121 -2.69 -7.43 8.70
C ILE A 121 -3.25 -7.48 7.27
N LEU A 122 -3.13 -6.36 6.56
CA LEU A 122 -3.52 -6.20 5.16
C LEU A 122 -2.24 -6.03 4.34
N LEU A 123 -1.81 -7.11 3.67
CA LEU A 123 -0.63 -7.09 2.80
C LEU A 123 -1.05 -6.70 1.38
N VAL A 124 -0.64 -5.53 0.96
CA VAL A 124 -0.97 -4.96 -0.35
C VAL A 124 0.12 -5.33 -1.36
N THR A 125 -0.27 -5.84 -2.52
CA THR A 125 0.68 -6.08 -3.62
C THR A 125 1.22 -4.74 -4.14
N PRO A 126 2.53 -4.63 -4.46
CA PRO A 126 3.03 -3.46 -5.20
C PRO A 126 2.20 -3.27 -6.48
N PRO A 127 1.84 -2.02 -6.85
CA PRO A 127 1.07 -1.76 -8.07
C PRO A 127 1.88 -2.08 -9.33
N PRO A 128 1.23 -2.16 -10.52
CA PRO A 128 1.95 -2.23 -11.79
C PRO A 128 2.80 -0.97 -11.98
N VAL A 129 3.69 -1.02 -12.95
CA VAL A 129 4.47 0.13 -13.41
C VAL A 129 4.16 0.43 -14.88
N ASP A 130 4.23 1.70 -15.25
CA ASP A 130 4.26 2.12 -16.65
C ASP A 130 5.72 2.16 -17.13
N GLU A 131 6.17 1.06 -17.70
CA GLU A 131 7.56 0.87 -18.13
C GLU A 131 7.95 1.85 -19.24
N ILE A 132 7.00 2.23 -20.10
CA ILE A 132 7.23 3.20 -21.17
C ILE A 132 7.63 4.54 -20.56
N ARG A 133 6.85 5.02 -19.61
CA ARG A 133 7.12 6.29 -18.92
C ARG A 133 8.38 6.23 -18.07
N LEU A 134 8.57 5.16 -17.32
CA LEU A 134 9.78 4.97 -16.50
C LEU A 134 11.05 4.96 -17.37
N LYS A 135 11.02 4.33 -18.54
CA LYS A 135 12.15 4.33 -19.45
C LYS A 135 12.55 5.75 -19.87
N GLU A 136 11.57 6.57 -20.24
CA GLU A 136 11.83 7.97 -20.61
C GLU A 136 12.52 8.74 -19.46
N LEU A 137 11.97 8.65 -18.25
CA LEU A 137 12.49 9.36 -17.08
C LEU A 137 13.87 8.83 -16.66
N ASN A 138 14.03 7.50 -16.59
CA ASN A 138 15.29 6.91 -16.14
C ASN A 138 16.45 7.17 -17.13
N LEU A 139 16.19 7.20 -18.43
CA LEU A 139 17.21 7.62 -19.40
C LEU A 139 17.59 9.09 -19.22
N ALA A 140 16.62 9.96 -18.93
CA ALA A 140 16.89 11.38 -18.65
C ALA A 140 17.68 11.58 -17.33
N GLU A 141 17.54 10.67 -16.37
CA GLU A 141 18.28 10.63 -15.10
C GLU A 141 19.67 9.98 -15.24
N GLY A 142 20.03 9.49 -16.43
CA GLY A 142 21.34 8.90 -16.72
C GLY A 142 21.43 7.39 -16.46
N HIS A 143 20.30 6.69 -16.26
CA HIS A 143 20.29 5.23 -16.23
C HIS A 143 20.41 4.67 -17.67
N PRO A 144 21.00 3.47 -17.85
CA PRO A 144 21.17 2.88 -19.18
C PRO A 144 19.87 2.34 -19.78
N CYS A 145 18.84 2.12 -18.97
CA CYS A 145 17.52 1.57 -19.35
C CYS A 145 16.47 1.93 -18.30
N ALA A 146 15.23 1.48 -18.50
CA ALA A 146 14.23 1.47 -17.43
C ALA A 146 14.78 0.68 -16.23
N VAL A 147 14.72 1.27 -15.03
CA VAL A 147 15.19 0.60 -13.80
C VAL A 147 14.13 -0.31 -13.18
N ARG A 148 12.93 -0.33 -13.72
CA ARG A 148 11.83 -1.26 -13.38
C ARG A 148 11.13 -1.67 -14.66
N THR A 149 10.70 -2.93 -14.74
CA THR A 149 9.88 -3.44 -15.83
C THR A 149 8.56 -4.00 -15.32
N SER A 150 7.55 -4.02 -16.17
CA SER A 150 6.25 -4.61 -15.86
C SER A 150 6.36 -6.07 -15.40
N ALA A 151 7.19 -6.86 -16.10
CA ALA A 151 7.38 -8.28 -15.78
C ALA A 151 8.01 -8.48 -14.37
N ILE A 152 9.03 -7.69 -14.04
CA ILE A 152 9.67 -7.75 -12.72
C ILE A 152 8.68 -7.29 -11.65
N SER A 153 8.00 -6.16 -11.84
CA SER A 153 6.98 -5.67 -10.90
C SER A 153 5.88 -6.72 -10.64
N ALA A 154 5.40 -7.39 -11.69
CA ALA A 154 4.41 -8.47 -11.57
C ALA A 154 4.93 -9.64 -10.72
N SER A 155 6.22 -10.01 -10.83
CA SER A 155 6.80 -11.10 -10.04
C SER A 155 6.86 -10.77 -8.54
N TYR A 156 7.14 -9.49 -8.18
CA TYR A 156 7.11 -9.05 -6.78
C TYR A 156 5.68 -9.00 -6.24
N SER A 157 4.71 -8.61 -7.07
CA SER A 157 3.30 -8.64 -6.69
C SER A 157 2.80 -10.07 -6.46
N GLU A 158 3.17 -11.03 -7.33
CA GLU A 158 2.82 -12.44 -7.13
C GLU A 158 3.49 -13.01 -5.87
N THR A 159 4.73 -12.62 -5.59
CA THR A 159 5.41 -13.01 -4.35
C THR A 159 4.69 -12.48 -3.11
N ALA A 160 4.19 -11.25 -3.13
CA ALA A 160 3.39 -10.71 -2.02
C ALA A 160 2.08 -11.50 -1.84
N ARG A 161 1.38 -11.87 -2.94
CA ARG A 161 0.22 -12.76 -2.88
C ARG A 161 0.57 -14.12 -2.27
N GLN A 162 1.73 -14.70 -2.64
CA GLN A 162 2.19 -15.97 -2.09
C GLN A 162 2.44 -15.86 -0.58
N VAL A 163 3.11 -14.81 -0.11
CA VAL A 163 3.31 -14.57 1.34
C VAL A 163 1.97 -14.49 2.07
N ALA A 164 0.98 -13.80 1.52
CA ALA A 164 -0.35 -13.75 2.13
C ALA A 164 -1.03 -15.14 2.18
N ARG A 165 -0.90 -15.94 1.11
CA ARG A 165 -1.43 -17.32 1.10
C ARG A 165 -0.73 -18.23 2.12
N ASP A 166 0.57 -18.06 2.29
CA ASP A 166 1.38 -18.87 3.23
C ASP A 166 1.10 -18.49 4.70
N ASN A 167 0.48 -17.33 4.97
CA ASN A 167 0.21 -16.79 6.31
C ASN A 167 -1.30 -16.53 6.51
N PRO A 168 -2.07 -17.49 7.07
CA PRO A 168 -3.55 -17.41 7.18
C PRO A 168 -4.09 -16.21 7.97
N HIS A 169 -3.28 -15.56 8.80
CA HIS A 169 -3.63 -14.35 9.56
C HIS A 169 -3.44 -13.06 8.74
N VAL A 170 -2.99 -13.17 7.49
CA VAL A 170 -2.73 -12.04 6.58
C VAL A 170 -3.78 -12.00 5.50
N VAL A 171 -4.40 -10.85 5.30
CA VAL A 171 -5.33 -10.59 4.20
C VAL A 171 -4.56 -10.06 3.00
N SER A 172 -4.71 -10.70 1.85
CA SER A 172 -4.15 -10.22 0.58
C SER A 172 -4.99 -9.10 0.00
N ILE A 173 -4.38 -7.97 -0.32
CA ILE A 173 -5.00 -6.84 -1.01
C ILE A 173 -4.33 -6.70 -2.38
N ASP A 174 -5.02 -7.12 -3.42
CA ASP A 174 -4.47 -7.16 -4.79
C ASP A 174 -4.60 -5.82 -5.51
N LEU A 175 -3.72 -4.89 -5.16
CA LEU A 175 -3.66 -3.57 -5.78
C LEU A 175 -3.17 -3.64 -7.23
N TRP A 176 -2.25 -4.58 -7.53
CA TRP A 176 -1.69 -4.72 -8.88
C TRP A 176 -2.80 -4.98 -9.90
N THR A 177 -3.62 -6.00 -9.64
CA THR A 177 -4.74 -6.35 -10.53
C THR A 177 -5.76 -5.21 -10.60
N ALA A 178 -6.14 -4.64 -9.46
CA ALA A 178 -7.15 -3.57 -9.43
C ALA A 178 -6.73 -2.29 -10.18
N ILE A 179 -5.45 -1.91 -10.14
CA ILE A 179 -4.93 -0.77 -10.90
C ILE A 179 -4.89 -1.12 -12.40
N MET A 180 -4.46 -2.33 -12.78
CA MET A 180 -4.44 -2.75 -14.17
C MET A 180 -5.85 -2.83 -14.76
N ASP A 181 -6.81 -3.42 -14.05
CA ASP A 181 -8.22 -3.48 -14.46
C ASP A 181 -8.81 -2.07 -14.63
N LYS A 182 -8.49 -1.16 -13.71
CA LYS A 182 -8.92 0.24 -13.80
C LYS A 182 -8.28 0.93 -15.01
N ALA A 183 -7.01 0.67 -15.29
CA ALA A 183 -6.31 1.23 -16.44
C ALA A 183 -6.92 0.76 -17.78
N ILE A 184 -7.22 -0.53 -17.88
CA ILE A 184 -7.90 -1.12 -19.05
C ILE A 184 -9.29 -0.52 -19.21
N ALA A 185 -10.05 -0.40 -18.13
CA ALA A 185 -11.40 0.18 -18.17
C ALA A 185 -11.42 1.66 -18.60
N LEU A 186 -10.33 2.41 -18.39
CA LEU A 186 -10.20 3.80 -18.84
C LEU A 186 -9.88 3.92 -20.35
N THR A 187 -9.23 2.91 -20.93
CA THR A 187 -8.80 2.90 -22.35
C THR A 187 -8.99 1.51 -22.96
N PRO A 188 -10.22 1.01 -23.06
CA PRO A 188 -10.48 -0.38 -23.48
C PRO A 188 -9.99 -0.67 -24.90
N ASP A 189 -9.94 0.32 -25.78
CA ASP A 189 -9.50 0.16 -27.16
C ASP A 189 -7.98 -0.01 -27.31
N GLU A 190 -7.21 0.25 -26.23
CA GLU A 190 -5.75 0.13 -26.20
C GLU A 190 -5.27 -1.21 -25.63
N TYR A 191 -6.18 -2.09 -25.25
CA TYR A 191 -5.89 -3.41 -24.69
C TYR A 191 -6.68 -4.50 -25.39
N THR A 192 -6.00 -5.61 -25.69
CA THR A 192 -6.65 -6.84 -26.17
C THR A 192 -6.53 -7.91 -25.09
N GLU A 193 -7.61 -8.58 -24.75
CA GLU A 193 -7.63 -9.65 -23.73
C GLU A 193 -6.60 -10.74 -24.09
N GLY A 194 -5.75 -11.08 -23.11
CA GLY A 194 -4.64 -12.02 -23.28
C GLY A 194 -3.44 -11.47 -24.07
N GLY A 195 -3.49 -10.24 -24.54
CA GLY A 195 -2.38 -9.54 -25.18
C GLY A 195 -1.41 -8.91 -24.19
N PRO A 196 -0.37 -8.20 -24.69
CA PRO A 196 0.58 -7.48 -23.87
C PRO A 196 -0.11 -6.44 -22.98
N LEU A 197 0.38 -6.29 -21.74
CA LEU A 197 -0.20 -5.36 -20.76
C LEU A 197 0.03 -3.89 -21.17
N LEU A 198 -0.90 -3.02 -20.81
CA LEU A 198 -0.71 -1.57 -20.89
C LEU A 198 0.56 -1.14 -20.15
N GLY A 199 1.22 -0.11 -20.66
CA GLY A 199 2.47 0.42 -20.09
C GLY A 199 3.71 -0.42 -20.41
N THR A 200 3.59 -1.48 -21.22
CA THR A 200 4.73 -2.28 -21.70
C THR A 200 5.17 -1.85 -23.10
N PRO A 201 6.47 -1.96 -23.42
CA PRO A 201 6.95 -1.73 -24.79
C PRO A 201 6.27 -2.60 -25.84
N ASP A 202 5.89 -3.84 -25.48
CA ASP A 202 5.25 -4.80 -26.37
C ASP A 202 3.80 -4.39 -26.73
N ASN A 203 3.09 -3.74 -25.80
CA ASN A 203 1.77 -3.15 -26.09
C ASN A 203 1.91 -1.83 -26.87
N GLY A 204 2.91 -1.03 -26.54
CA GLY A 204 3.17 0.28 -27.14
C GLY A 204 2.31 1.43 -26.61
N ASN A 205 1.24 1.14 -25.84
CA ASN A 205 0.33 2.12 -25.27
C ASN A 205 0.48 2.16 -23.73
N ARG A 206 0.43 3.35 -23.17
CA ARG A 206 0.41 3.56 -21.72
C ARG A 206 -0.98 3.33 -21.15
N GLY A 207 -2.00 3.57 -21.95
CA GLY A 207 -3.41 3.44 -21.58
C GLY A 207 -3.77 4.26 -20.34
N GLY A 208 -4.72 3.77 -19.57
CA GLY A 208 -5.12 4.39 -18.31
C GLY A 208 -4.02 4.48 -17.27
N LEU A 209 -2.88 3.76 -17.41
CA LEU A 209 -1.72 3.92 -16.55
C LEU A 209 -1.11 5.32 -16.65
N ALA A 210 -1.20 5.96 -17.82
CA ALA A 210 -0.74 7.34 -17.99
C ALA A 210 -1.43 8.33 -17.02
N THR A 211 -2.69 8.06 -16.70
CA THR A 211 -3.45 8.84 -15.70
C THR A 211 -3.16 8.37 -14.29
N LEU A 212 -3.28 7.07 -14.02
CA LEU A 212 -3.21 6.50 -12.67
C LEU A 212 -1.81 6.59 -12.06
N LEU A 213 -0.76 6.50 -12.91
CA LEU A 213 0.65 6.53 -12.54
C LEU A 213 1.39 7.59 -13.39
N PRO A 214 1.25 8.89 -13.12
CA PRO A 214 1.72 9.97 -14.00
C PRO A 214 3.22 9.91 -14.33
N ASP A 215 4.05 9.51 -13.36
CA ASP A 215 5.50 9.32 -13.52
C ASP A 215 5.88 7.85 -13.83
N GLY A 216 4.89 6.98 -13.96
CA GLY A 216 5.06 5.56 -14.23
C GLY A 216 5.16 4.66 -12.99
N LEU A 217 5.15 5.25 -11.78
CA LEU A 217 5.33 4.53 -10.51
C LEU A 217 4.34 5.01 -9.43
N HIS A 218 4.30 6.32 -9.16
CA HIS A 218 3.52 6.87 -8.05
C HIS A 218 2.06 7.07 -8.44
N MET A 219 1.20 6.74 -7.50
CA MET A 219 -0.25 6.80 -7.66
C MET A 219 -0.76 8.24 -7.61
N ASN A 220 -1.69 8.58 -8.52
CA ASN A 220 -2.51 9.79 -8.42
C ASN A 220 -3.70 9.59 -7.48
N GLY A 221 -4.57 10.59 -7.36
CA GLY A 221 -5.76 10.53 -6.50
C GLY A 221 -6.74 9.42 -6.89
N ASP A 222 -6.92 9.14 -8.19
CA ASP A 222 -7.82 8.07 -8.65
C ASP A 222 -7.26 6.67 -8.33
N ALA A 223 -5.95 6.48 -8.47
CA ALA A 223 -5.31 5.22 -8.05
C ALA A 223 -5.40 5.02 -6.52
N TYR A 224 -5.26 6.09 -5.72
CA TYR A 224 -5.52 6.00 -4.28
C TYR A 224 -6.99 5.72 -3.94
N ARG A 225 -7.96 6.16 -4.76
CA ARG A 225 -9.37 5.76 -4.61
C ARG A 225 -9.56 4.26 -4.82
N VAL A 226 -8.84 3.66 -5.78
CA VAL A 226 -8.83 2.21 -5.97
C VAL A 226 -8.32 1.51 -4.70
N LEU A 227 -7.16 1.92 -4.18
CA LEU A 227 -6.61 1.33 -2.95
C LEU A 227 -7.56 1.51 -1.76
N TYR A 228 -8.18 2.68 -1.60
CA TYR A 228 -9.19 2.91 -0.56
C TYR A 228 -10.37 1.93 -0.69
N GLY A 229 -10.87 1.72 -1.92
CA GLY A 229 -11.95 0.77 -2.19
C GLY A 229 -11.61 -0.65 -1.76
N LEU A 230 -10.35 -1.07 -1.95
CA LEU A 230 -9.87 -2.39 -1.53
C LEU A 230 -9.68 -2.51 -0.01
N LEU A 231 -9.21 -1.46 0.65
CA LEU A 231 -8.95 -1.47 2.10
C LEU A 231 -10.24 -1.34 2.93
N LYS A 232 -11.18 -0.50 2.46
CA LYS A 232 -12.39 -0.13 3.19
C LYS A 232 -13.20 -1.33 3.73
N PRO A 233 -13.42 -2.44 3.01
CA PRO A 233 -14.18 -3.58 3.50
C PRO A 233 -13.54 -4.30 4.69
N HIS A 234 -12.23 -4.17 4.86
CA HIS A 234 -11.46 -4.88 5.88
C HIS A 234 -11.22 -4.08 7.16
N ILE A 235 -11.56 -2.78 7.15
CA ILE A 235 -11.30 -1.87 8.26
C ILE A 235 -12.60 -1.59 8.99
N GLY A 236 -12.68 -2.08 10.24
CA GLY A 236 -13.84 -1.91 11.10
C GLY A 236 -15.09 -2.57 10.53
N GLU A 237 -15.07 -3.88 10.41
CA GLU A 237 -16.21 -4.68 9.89
C GLU A 237 -17.49 -4.37 10.65
N GLU A 238 -17.40 -4.13 11.95
CA GLU A 238 -18.50 -3.81 12.85
C GLU A 238 -19.17 -2.46 12.55
N TRP A 239 -18.53 -1.56 11.81
CA TRP A 239 -19.12 -0.26 11.43
C TRP A 239 -19.11 0.03 9.91
N VAL A 240 -18.65 -0.93 9.09
CA VAL A 240 -18.55 -0.75 7.62
C VAL A 240 -19.90 -0.41 6.97
N SER A 241 -20.96 -1.06 7.42
CA SER A 241 -22.31 -0.92 6.86
C SER A 241 -23.22 0.02 7.65
N LEU A 242 -22.69 0.66 8.70
CA LEU A 242 -23.51 1.52 9.55
C LEU A 242 -23.76 2.89 8.91
N PRO A 243 -24.91 3.52 9.18
CA PRO A 243 -25.17 4.90 8.82
C PRO A 243 -24.11 5.86 9.36
N VAL A 244 -23.95 7.04 8.73
CA VAL A 244 -22.96 8.05 9.13
C VAL A 244 -23.17 8.52 10.58
N GLU A 245 -24.42 8.51 11.05
CA GLU A 245 -24.82 8.92 12.38
C GLU A 245 -24.58 7.85 13.45
N ASP A 246 -24.27 6.61 13.03
CA ASP A 246 -24.05 5.51 13.96
C ASP A 246 -22.73 5.68 14.71
N ARG A 247 -22.79 5.50 16.02
CA ARG A 247 -21.70 5.73 16.96
C ARG A 247 -21.06 4.44 17.46
N THR A 248 -21.46 3.30 16.93
CA THR A 248 -20.88 2.00 17.29
C THR A 248 -19.34 2.07 17.22
N GLY A 249 -18.67 1.65 18.27
CA GLY A 249 -17.22 1.66 18.38
C GLY A 249 -16.57 3.02 18.72
N TYR A 250 -17.35 4.07 19.00
CA TYR A 250 -16.81 5.32 19.53
C TYR A 250 -16.16 5.09 20.90
N LEU A 251 -14.96 5.63 21.09
CA LEU A 251 -14.20 5.45 22.34
C LEU A 251 -14.68 6.35 23.47
N PHE A 252 -15.28 7.48 23.13
CA PHE A 252 -15.83 8.43 24.09
C PHE A 252 -17.27 8.76 23.71
N PRO A 253 -18.14 9.04 24.71
CA PRO A 253 -19.55 9.30 24.49
C PRO A 253 -19.79 10.51 23.57
N ASP A 254 -20.90 10.50 22.86
CA ASP A 254 -21.36 11.67 22.09
C ASP A 254 -21.83 12.77 23.07
N TRP A 255 -21.77 14.05 22.64
CA TRP A 255 -22.17 15.16 23.48
C TRP A 255 -23.63 15.07 23.95
N ARG A 256 -24.49 14.40 23.18
CA ARG A 256 -25.89 14.19 23.53
C ARG A 256 -26.05 13.22 24.72
N GLU A 257 -25.12 12.31 24.91
CA GLU A 257 -25.07 11.39 26.04
C GLU A 257 -24.54 12.08 27.31
N LEU A 258 -23.83 13.21 27.14
CA LEU A 258 -23.28 14.03 28.24
C LEU A 258 -24.22 15.17 28.65
N ALA A 259 -25.29 15.42 27.91
CA ALA A 259 -26.24 16.51 28.13
C ALA A 259 -27.40 16.15 29.07
N GLY A 260 -27.17 15.15 29.98
CA GLY A 260 -28.12 14.70 31.00
C GLY A 260 -27.97 15.42 32.33
#